data_90fbb2ccdd628abb1d3e1b4862534be3
#
_entry.id   90fbb2ccdd628abb1d3e1b4862534be3
#
_cell.length_a   1.000
_cell.length_b   1.000
_cell.length_c   1.000
_cell.angle_alpha   90.00
_cell.angle_beta   90.00
_cell.angle_gamma   90.00
#
_symmetry.space_group_name_H-M   'P 1'
#
loop_
_entity.id
_entity.type
_entity.pdbx_description
1 polymer ?
#
loop_
_entity_poly.entity_id
_entity_poly.type
_entity_poly.pdbx_seq_one_letter_code
_entity_poly.pdbx_strand_id
1 'polypeptide(L)'
;MKYQWKRCMTSVLLGALLLSAIGCSGENPTAETQTDGTESTETPYIFVPEEPKEGTMQIIPDITFRTGMQLISQKDHANGDAITVLGAHDFYGGTAEDPRWLLAQWDSGPCLIENRIESDATTITDGIGRSFVYQPDKHQMTFELDTSIYYQGKPALTGDWWPHLLIEQQTFDYASLSEEAQAYYRCDADRMVVSFDIRMTDYSNTPIDGDWVNAAQFLMYFYVKGIDTNDFCWFGLQLFDNRWEKNDHYIGYDGGKADASGAMIYSIGSKYIYKNSGRTLYKSGKPDTGGEWVHVEIDIRPYLDDMLSHGLADGYFDAQTLSELCINGMNLGWETIGTFDHTMEMRNLRLDSYIDE
;
A
#
# COMPACT_ATOMS: atom_id res chain seq x y z
N MET A 1 24.01 9.28 -24.92
CA MET A 1 24.85 10.05 -24.00
C MET A 1 25.03 9.27 -22.73
N LYS A 2 26.28 8.97 -22.33
CA LYS A 2 26.55 8.17 -21.14
C LYS A 2 26.57 9.08 -19.92
N TYR A 3 25.59 8.96 -19.04
CA TYR A 3 25.63 9.63 -17.73
C TYR A 3 26.56 8.86 -16.80
N GLN A 4 27.64 9.52 -16.38
CA GLN A 4 28.51 9.04 -15.31
C GLN A 4 27.92 9.48 -13.97
N TRP A 5 27.44 8.53 -13.19
CA TRP A 5 27.00 8.74 -11.80
C TRP A 5 28.21 8.95 -10.90
N LYS A 6 28.30 10.12 -10.28
CA LYS A 6 29.23 10.35 -9.18
C LYS A 6 28.63 9.76 -7.90
N ARG A 7 29.24 8.68 -7.43
CA ARG A 7 28.95 8.11 -6.12
C ARG A 7 29.44 9.05 -5.03
N CYS A 8 28.56 9.62 -4.23
CA CYS A 8 28.84 10.13 -2.89
C CYS A 8 28.44 9.07 -1.89
N MET A 9 29.42 8.34 -1.34
CA MET A 9 29.20 7.49 -0.18
C MET A 9 29.16 8.37 1.06
N THR A 10 28.00 8.44 1.70
CA THR A 10 27.90 8.93 3.08
C THR A 10 27.44 7.76 3.95
N SER A 11 28.38 7.26 4.75
CA SER A 11 28.16 6.18 5.71
C SER A 11 27.28 6.68 6.85
N VAL A 12 26.08 6.13 7.00
CA VAL A 12 25.24 6.33 8.18
C VAL A 12 25.54 5.20 9.16
N LEU A 13 26.15 5.54 10.29
CA LEU A 13 26.31 4.66 11.43
C LEU A 13 24.94 4.42 12.10
N LEU A 14 24.49 3.16 12.08
CA LEU A 14 23.38 2.70 12.91
C LEU A 14 23.87 2.47 14.35
N GLY A 15 23.40 3.30 15.28
CA GLY A 15 23.56 3.07 16.70
C GLY A 15 22.58 2.01 17.23
N ALA A 16 23.08 0.84 17.57
CA ALA A 16 22.32 -0.19 18.25
C ALA A 16 22.17 0.18 19.73
N LEU A 17 20.93 0.38 20.20
CA LEU A 17 20.60 0.45 21.63
C LEU A 17 20.12 -0.93 22.09
N LEU A 18 20.98 -1.59 22.87
CA LEU A 18 20.66 -2.78 23.66
C LEU A 18 19.85 -2.35 24.90
N LEU A 19 18.63 -2.81 25.03
CA LEU A 19 17.88 -2.79 26.29
C LEU A 19 17.66 -4.22 26.78
N SER A 20 18.24 -4.45 27.95
CA SER A 20 18.23 -5.70 28.70
C SER A 20 16.85 -6.06 29.22
N ALA A 21 16.48 -7.33 29.07
CA ALA A 21 15.29 -7.96 29.64
C ALA A 21 15.47 -8.17 31.15
N ILE A 22 14.48 -7.73 31.93
CA ILE A 22 14.29 -8.19 33.32
C ILE A 22 13.05 -9.09 33.32
N GLY A 23 13.27 -10.35 33.64
CA GLY A 23 12.21 -11.31 33.83
C GLY A 23 11.50 -11.14 35.17
N CYS A 24 10.18 -11.26 35.16
CA CYS A 24 9.40 -11.57 36.35
C CYS A 24 8.44 -12.72 36.06
N SER A 25 8.63 -13.80 36.78
CA SER A 25 7.73 -14.94 36.88
C SER A 25 6.52 -14.55 37.73
N GLY A 26 5.31 -14.80 37.24
CA GLY A 26 4.07 -14.60 37.98
C GLY A 26 3.03 -15.65 37.55
N GLU A 27 2.52 -16.37 38.55
CA GLU A 27 1.64 -17.51 38.49
C GLU A 27 0.27 -17.24 37.81
N ASN A 28 -0.22 -18.26 37.11
CA ASN A 28 -1.55 -18.32 36.49
C ASN A 28 -2.69 -18.41 37.52
N PRO A 29 -3.75 -17.65 37.43
CA PRO A 29 -5.06 -18.08 37.86
C PRO A 29 -5.92 -18.48 36.67
N THR A 30 -6.45 -19.69 36.73
CA THR A 30 -7.50 -20.22 35.87
C THR A 30 -8.75 -19.32 35.94
N ALA A 31 -9.07 -18.65 34.86
CA ALA A 31 -10.33 -17.93 34.69
C ALA A 31 -11.25 -18.70 33.74
N GLU A 32 -12.43 -19.01 34.25
CA GLU A 32 -13.54 -19.60 33.51
C GLU A 32 -13.95 -18.66 32.36
N THR A 33 -13.97 -19.23 31.16
CA THR A 33 -14.40 -18.53 29.94
C THR A 33 -15.92 -18.50 29.90
N GLN A 34 -16.55 -17.41 30.30
CA GLN A 34 -17.92 -17.10 29.87
C GLN A 34 -17.83 -16.53 28.46
N THR A 35 -18.25 -17.31 27.48
CA THR A 35 -18.53 -16.86 26.12
C THR A 35 -19.85 -16.09 26.13
N ASP A 36 -19.77 -14.77 26.25
CA ASP A 36 -20.93 -13.91 26.00
C ASP A 36 -20.95 -13.62 24.48
N GLY A 37 -21.71 -14.44 23.77
CA GLY A 37 -21.95 -14.32 22.34
C GLY A 37 -22.94 -13.19 22.06
N THR A 38 -22.49 -11.95 22.09
CA THR A 38 -23.18 -10.85 21.42
C THR A 38 -22.75 -10.85 19.97
N GLU A 39 -23.51 -11.53 19.09
CA GLU A 39 -23.48 -11.25 17.66
C GLU A 39 -23.77 -9.75 17.47
N SER A 40 -22.77 -9.00 17.08
CA SER A 40 -22.98 -7.62 16.63
C SER A 40 -23.75 -7.71 15.32
N THR A 41 -25.04 -7.40 15.34
CA THR A 41 -25.83 -7.23 14.14
C THR A 41 -25.41 -5.90 13.49
N GLU A 42 -24.26 -5.90 12.81
CA GLU A 42 -23.94 -4.78 11.92
C GLU A 42 -25.03 -4.72 10.84
N THR A 43 -25.65 -3.56 10.70
CA THR A 43 -26.56 -3.30 9.57
C THR A 43 -25.76 -3.52 8.28
N PRO A 44 -26.27 -4.29 7.31
CA PRO A 44 -25.54 -4.52 6.06
C PRO A 44 -25.14 -3.20 5.44
N TYR A 45 -23.83 -3.00 5.28
CA TYR A 45 -23.31 -1.84 4.57
C TYR A 45 -23.52 -2.07 3.07
N ILE A 46 -24.14 -1.09 2.41
CA ILE A 46 -24.30 -1.07 0.95
C ILE A 46 -23.60 0.19 0.45
N PHE A 47 -22.64 0.01 -0.44
CA PHE A 47 -21.97 1.12 -1.09
C PHE A 47 -22.95 1.87 -2.01
N VAL A 48 -23.07 3.17 -1.79
CA VAL A 48 -23.80 4.07 -2.67
C VAL A 48 -22.79 5.04 -3.28
N PRO A 49 -22.58 5.01 -4.61
CA PRO A 49 -21.69 5.97 -5.26
C PRO A 49 -22.16 7.40 -4.98
N GLU A 50 -21.24 8.28 -4.61
CA GLU A 50 -21.54 9.69 -4.51
C GLU A 50 -21.65 10.31 -5.90
N GLU A 51 -22.64 11.18 -6.09
CA GLU A 51 -22.75 11.98 -7.30
C GLU A 51 -21.56 12.93 -7.42
N PRO A 52 -20.98 13.07 -8.63
CA PRO A 52 -19.90 14.03 -8.86
C PRO A 52 -20.33 15.46 -8.46
N LYS A 53 -19.49 16.14 -7.69
CA LYS A 53 -19.68 17.56 -7.35
C LYS A 53 -18.97 18.42 -8.40
N GLU A 54 -19.55 19.58 -8.71
CA GLU A 54 -18.91 20.57 -9.59
C GLU A 54 -17.52 20.95 -9.02
N GLY A 55 -16.53 21.11 -9.88
CA GLY A 55 -15.15 21.39 -9.48
C GLY A 55 -14.43 20.22 -8.81
N THR A 56 -15.01 18.99 -8.81
CA THR A 56 -14.41 17.83 -8.17
C THR A 56 -14.32 16.65 -9.13
N MET A 57 -13.18 15.94 -9.13
CA MET A 57 -13.00 14.71 -9.90
C MET A 57 -12.35 13.63 -9.03
N GLN A 58 -12.94 12.43 -9.02
CA GLN A 58 -12.30 11.24 -8.50
C GLN A 58 -11.29 10.74 -9.55
N ILE A 59 -9.99 10.68 -9.23
CA ILE A 59 -8.93 10.51 -10.22
C ILE A 59 -8.30 9.11 -10.27
N ILE A 60 -8.68 8.16 -9.39
CA ILE A 60 -8.27 6.76 -9.54
C ILE A 60 -9.17 6.09 -10.59
N PRO A 61 -8.66 5.73 -11.78
CA PRO A 61 -9.49 5.07 -12.79
C PRO A 61 -10.03 3.72 -12.29
N ASP A 62 -11.25 3.38 -12.72
CA ASP A 62 -11.89 2.08 -12.42
C ASP A 62 -11.80 1.66 -10.93
N ILE A 63 -12.10 2.59 -10.02
CA ILE A 63 -12.02 2.35 -8.58
C ILE A 63 -12.95 1.20 -8.10
N THR A 64 -13.90 0.81 -8.91
CA THR A 64 -14.85 -0.27 -8.64
C THR A 64 -14.47 -1.59 -9.32
N PHE A 65 -13.29 -1.71 -9.88
CA PHE A 65 -12.77 -2.92 -10.55
C PHE A 65 -13.68 -3.47 -11.67
N ARG A 66 -14.40 -2.60 -12.39
CA ARG A 66 -15.31 -2.99 -13.47
C ARG A 66 -14.60 -3.65 -14.64
N THR A 67 -13.37 -3.25 -14.93
CA THR A 67 -12.54 -3.86 -15.98
C THR A 67 -11.86 -5.15 -15.51
N GLY A 68 -11.95 -5.46 -14.20
CA GLY A 68 -11.27 -6.61 -13.61
C GLY A 68 -9.82 -6.33 -13.24
N MET A 69 -9.06 -7.40 -13.04
CA MET A 69 -7.66 -7.37 -12.59
C MET A 69 -6.80 -8.29 -13.45
N GLN A 70 -5.67 -7.79 -13.92
CA GLN A 70 -4.64 -8.63 -14.56
C GLN A 70 -3.81 -9.35 -13.48
N LEU A 71 -3.49 -10.59 -13.75
CA LEU A 71 -2.57 -11.40 -12.97
C LEU A 71 -1.25 -11.45 -13.72
N ILE A 72 -0.18 -10.95 -13.10
CA ILE A 72 1.12 -10.80 -13.77
C ILE A 72 2.19 -11.69 -13.15
N SER A 73 3.16 -12.10 -13.95
CA SER A 73 4.31 -12.86 -13.49
C SER A 73 5.29 -11.97 -12.78
N GLN A 74 5.69 -12.38 -11.57
CA GLN A 74 6.70 -11.69 -10.81
C GLN A 74 8.11 -11.82 -11.41
N LYS A 75 8.46 -12.98 -11.94
CA LYS A 75 9.82 -13.23 -12.46
C LYS A 75 10.19 -12.28 -13.58
N ASP A 76 9.22 -11.96 -14.42
CA ASP A 76 9.42 -11.12 -15.59
C ASP A 76 9.70 -9.66 -15.16
N HIS A 77 9.07 -9.19 -14.08
CA HIS A 77 9.28 -7.83 -13.58
C HIS A 77 10.63 -7.68 -12.85
N ALA A 78 10.99 -8.63 -11.98
CA ALA A 78 12.23 -8.59 -11.21
C ALA A 78 13.50 -8.59 -12.09
N ASN A 79 13.42 -9.12 -13.30
CA ASN A 79 14.53 -9.16 -14.26
C ASN A 79 14.52 -8.00 -15.26
N GLY A 80 13.59 -7.04 -15.13
CA GLY A 80 13.42 -5.96 -16.09
C GLY A 80 12.88 -6.41 -17.44
N ASP A 81 12.38 -7.64 -17.52
CA ASP A 81 11.70 -8.17 -18.69
C ASP A 81 10.30 -7.57 -18.82
N ALA A 82 9.68 -7.73 -19.98
CA ALA A 82 8.30 -7.30 -20.16
C ALA A 82 7.37 -8.07 -19.21
N ILE A 83 6.44 -7.36 -18.57
CA ILE A 83 5.41 -7.97 -17.73
C ILE A 83 4.64 -8.98 -18.56
N THR A 84 4.62 -10.24 -18.11
CA THR A 84 3.81 -11.29 -18.71
C THR A 84 2.47 -11.37 -18.02
N VAL A 85 1.40 -11.12 -18.75
CA VAL A 85 0.04 -11.34 -18.28
C VAL A 85 -0.28 -12.82 -18.32
N LEU A 86 -0.52 -13.43 -17.15
CA LEU A 86 -0.85 -14.85 -17.00
C LEU A 86 -2.35 -15.12 -17.00
N GLY A 87 -3.17 -14.09 -17.01
CA GLY A 87 -4.61 -14.14 -17.02
C GLY A 87 -5.24 -12.87 -16.51
N ALA A 88 -6.55 -12.86 -16.47
CA ALA A 88 -7.35 -11.79 -15.92
C ALA A 88 -8.48 -12.38 -15.06
N HIS A 89 -8.96 -11.60 -14.09
CA HIS A 89 -10.05 -11.96 -13.20
C HIS A 89 -11.12 -10.88 -13.24
N ASP A 90 -12.37 -11.27 -13.35
CA ASP A 90 -13.55 -10.40 -13.30
C ASP A 90 -14.31 -10.63 -11.99
N PHE A 91 -14.38 -9.60 -11.15
CA PHE A 91 -15.06 -9.66 -9.86
C PHE A 91 -16.60 -9.65 -9.95
N TYR A 92 -17.15 -9.52 -11.13
CA TYR A 92 -18.60 -9.52 -11.40
C TYR A 92 -19.09 -10.82 -12.05
N GLY A 93 -18.22 -11.81 -12.21
CA GLY A 93 -18.53 -13.13 -12.74
C GLY A 93 -18.67 -13.21 -14.27
N GLY A 94 -18.06 -12.27 -14.97
CA GLY A 94 -18.01 -12.23 -16.43
C GLY A 94 -16.62 -12.56 -16.97
N THR A 95 -16.20 -11.80 -17.97
CA THR A 95 -14.85 -11.84 -18.55
C THR A 95 -14.22 -10.48 -18.41
N ALA A 96 -13.06 -10.42 -17.80
CA ALA A 96 -12.30 -9.18 -17.67
C ALA A 96 -11.82 -8.74 -19.07
N GLU A 97 -12.18 -7.50 -19.44
CA GLU A 97 -11.79 -6.89 -20.70
C GLU A 97 -10.91 -5.67 -20.41
N ASP A 98 -9.66 -5.71 -20.88
CA ASP A 98 -8.67 -4.63 -20.71
C ASP A 98 -8.55 -4.13 -19.25
N PRO A 99 -8.21 -5.00 -18.30
CA PRO A 99 -8.16 -4.65 -16.89
C PRO A 99 -7.16 -3.53 -16.62
N ARG A 100 -7.58 -2.52 -15.85
CA ARG A 100 -6.70 -1.44 -15.40
C ARG A 100 -5.88 -1.78 -14.17
N TRP A 101 -6.39 -2.71 -13.36
CA TRP A 101 -5.70 -3.17 -12.15
C TRP A 101 -4.79 -4.35 -12.43
N LEU A 102 -3.65 -4.37 -11.74
CA LEU A 102 -2.70 -5.47 -11.71
C LEU A 102 -2.63 -6.05 -10.30
N LEU A 103 -2.58 -7.38 -10.16
CA LEU A 103 -2.17 -8.01 -8.91
C LEU A 103 -0.65 -8.13 -8.93
N ALA A 104 0.02 -7.24 -8.19
CA ALA A 104 1.46 -7.14 -8.11
C ALA A 104 1.97 -7.89 -6.88
N GLN A 105 2.96 -8.76 -7.07
CA GLN A 105 3.51 -9.63 -6.03
C GLN A 105 5.05 -9.57 -6.10
N TRP A 106 5.55 -8.34 -6.13
CA TRP A 106 6.99 -8.11 -6.17
C TRP A 106 7.67 -8.83 -5.02
N ASP A 107 8.85 -9.38 -5.26
CA ASP A 107 9.61 -10.10 -4.24
C ASP A 107 8.85 -11.29 -3.57
N SER A 108 7.77 -11.78 -4.16
CA SER A 108 6.99 -12.91 -3.65
C SER A 108 7.30 -14.18 -4.43
N GLY A 109 8.08 -15.05 -3.89
CA GLY A 109 8.29 -16.37 -4.48
C GLY A 109 7.90 -17.49 -3.50
N PRO A 110 7.03 -18.46 -3.84
CA PRO A 110 6.34 -18.66 -5.11
C PRO A 110 5.20 -17.66 -5.31
N CYS A 111 4.92 -17.36 -6.57
CA CYS A 111 3.89 -16.40 -6.95
C CYS A 111 2.48 -16.98 -6.76
N LEU A 112 1.52 -16.15 -6.30
CA LEU A 112 0.10 -16.53 -6.18
C LEU A 112 -0.45 -17.12 -7.50
N ILE A 113 -0.02 -16.59 -8.61
CA ILE A 113 -0.50 -16.96 -9.94
C ILE A 113 -0.11 -18.38 -10.34
N GLU A 114 1.09 -18.84 -9.93
CA GLU A 114 1.56 -20.19 -10.24
C GLU A 114 0.76 -21.28 -9.51
N ASN A 115 0.12 -20.92 -8.40
CA ASN A 115 -0.66 -21.81 -7.55
C ASN A 115 -2.12 -21.35 -7.39
N ARG A 116 -2.63 -20.54 -8.32
CA ARG A 116 -3.94 -19.95 -8.22
C ARG A 116 -5.05 -20.98 -8.10
N ILE A 117 -5.90 -20.78 -7.11
CA ILE A 117 -7.20 -21.43 -6.97
C ILE A 117 -8.26 -20.34 -7.07
N GLU A 118 -9.11 -20.39 -8.08
CA GLU A 118 -10.32 -19.57 -8.13
C GLU A 118 -11.38 -20.21 -7.26
N SER A 119 -11.79 -19.48 -6.21
CA SER A 119 -12.87 -19.96 -5.36
C SER A 119 -14.24 -19.45 -5.81
N ASP A 120 -14.32 -18.21 -6.23
CA ASP A 120 -15.52 -17.55 -6.75
C ASP A 120 -15.17 -16.26 -7.50
N ALA A 121 -16.19 -15.53 -7.99
CA ALA A 121 -15.99 -14.29 -8.72
C ALA A 121 -15.36 -13.16 -7.89
N THR A 122 -15.41 -13.22 -6.56
CA THR A 122 -14.91 -12.15 -5.68
C THR A 122 -13.50 -12.39 -5.19
N THR A 123 -12.94 -13.60 -5.33
CA THR A 123 -11.74 -14.04 -4.63
C THR A 123 -10.66 -14.57 -5.57
N ILE A 124 -9.45 -14.09 -5.38
CA ILE A 124 -8.22 -14.63 -5.97
C ILE A 124 -7.36 -15.15 -4.83
N THR A 125 -7.09 -16.46 -4.76
CA THR A 125 -6.33 -17.09 -3.68
C THR A 125 -5.42 -18.21 -4.18
N ASP A 126 -4.34 -18.51 -3.45
CA ASP A 126 -3.57 -19.74 -3.62
C ASP A 126 -4.04 -20.88 -2.69
N GLY A 127 -5.02 -20.59 -1.82
CA GLY A 127 -5.52 -21.56 -0.84
C GLY A 127 -4.53 -21.96 0.25
N ILE A 128 -3.39 -21.27 0.36
CA ILE A 128 -2.31 -21.60 1.28
C ILE A 128 -2.07 -20.44 2.26
N GLY A 129 -1.90 -19.22 1.75
CA GLY A 129 -1.57 -18.10 2.63
C GLY A 129 -1.65 -16.74 1.95
N ARG A 130 -2.21 -16.65 0.74
CA ARG A 130 -2.42 -15.37 0.06
C ARG A 130 -3.80 -15.31 -0.56
N SER A 131 -4.45 -14.16 -0.34
CA SER A 131 -5.78 -13.92 -0.87
C SER A 131 -6.00 -12.44 -1.10
N PHE A 132 -6.56 -12.11 -2.23
CA PHE A 132 -7.16 -10.81 -2.52
C PHE A 132 -8.64 -11.01 -2.79
N VAL A 133 -9.49 -10.31 -2.03
CA VAL A 133 -10.94 -10.36 -2.21
C VAL A 133 -11.46 -8.97 -2.53
N TYR A 134 -12.33 -8.86 -3.52
CA TYR A 134 -13.09 -7.65 -3.76
C TYR A 134 -14.59 -7.96 -3.70
N GLN A 135 -15.32 -7.24 -2.86
CA GLN A 135 -16.78 -7.34 -2.71
C GLN A 135 -17.43 -6.11 -3.36
N PRO A 136 -17.98 -6.22 -4.58
CA PRO A 136 -18.53 -5.08 -5.32
C PRO A 136 -19.68 -4.36 -4.61
N ASP A 137 -20.55 -5.09 -3.94
CA ASP A 137 -21.71 -4.57 -3.20
C ASP A 137 -21.31 -3.72 -1.99
N LYS A 138 -20.13 -3.95 -1.45
CA LYS A 138 -19.57 -3.22 -0.32
C LYS A 138 -18.47 -2.24 -0.70
N HIS A 139 -18.02 -2.26 -1.96
CA HIS A 139 -16.83 -1.54 -2.40
C HIS A 139 -15.63 -1.80 -1.45
N GLN A 140 -15.46 -3.07 -1.07
CA GLN A 140 -14.52 -3.52 -0.05
C GLN A 140 -13.47 -4.45 -0.63
N MET A 141 -12.22 -4.18 -0.30
CA MET A 141 -11.05 -4.99 -0.58
C MET A 141 -10.58 -5.69 0.71
N THR A 142 -10.12 -6.94 0.59
CA THR A 142 -9.44 -7.67 1.67
C THR A 142 -8.11 -8.18 1.15
N PHE A 143 -7.05 -7.93 1.93
CA PHE A 143 -5.67 -8.35 1.65
C PHE A 143 -5.22 -9.29 2.76
N GLU A 144 -5.08 -10.57 2.45
CA GLU A 144 -4.63 -11.61 3.37
C GLU A 144 -3.27 -12.15 2.95
N LEU A 145 -2.29 -12.12 3.85
CA LEU A 145 -0.93 -12.56 3.57
C LEU A 145 -0.34 -13.31 4.78
N ASP A 146 -0.14 -14.62 4.62
CA ASP A 146 0.68 -15.46 5.51
C ASP A 146 2.07 -15.65 4.91
N THR A 147 3.09 -15.06 5.54
CA THR A 147 4.48 -15.18 5.10
C THR A 147 5.21 -16.38 5.68
N SER A 148 4.61 -17.14 6.59
CA SER A 148 5.22 -18.34 7.19
C SER A 148 5.63 -19.39 6.15
N ILE A 149 4.88 -19.44 5.03
CA ILE A 149 5.16 -20.34 3.88
C ILE A 149 6.50 -20.04 3.20
N TYR A 150 6.98 -18.80 3.25
CA TYR A 150 8.27 -18.41 2.64
C TYR A 150 9.45 -18.79 3.50
N TYR A 151 9.32 -18.56 4.80
CA TYR A 151 10.42 -18.74 5.74
C TYR A 151 10.50 -20.16 6.30
N GLN A 152 9.37 -20.89 6.39
CA GLN A 152 9.32 -22.29 6.86
C GLN A 152 10.08 -22.52 8.19
N GLY A 153 9.94 -21.59 9.14
CA GLY A 153 10.63 -21.65 10.42
C GLY A 153 12.09 -21.22 10.39
N LYS A 154 12.57 -20.64 9.27
CA LYS A 154 13.92 -20.06 9.16
C LYS A 154 13.86 -18.55 9.35
N PRO A 155 14.93 -17.94 9.91
CA PRO A 155 14.98 -16.50 10.05
C PRO A 155 15.04 -15.79 8.70
N ALA A 156 14.44 -14.61 8.63
CA ALA A 156 14.58 -13.68 7.51
C ALA A 156 15.96 -13.01 7.56
N LEU A 157 16.75 -13.15 6.49
CA LEU A 157 18.13 -12.67 6.40
C LEU A 157 18.24 -11.38 5.57
N THR A 158 19.36 -10.70 5.71
CA THR A 158 19.71 -9.56 4.85
C THR A 158 19.74 -9.99 3.38
N GLY A 159 18.95 -9.30 2.54
CA GLY A 159 18.87 -9.60 1.12
C GLY A 159 17.80 -10.64 0.76
N ASP A 160 17.09 -11.20 1.76
CA ASP A 160 15.91 -11.99 1.50
C ASP A 160 14.81 -11.12 0.87
N TRP A 161 13.91 -11.79 0.20
CA TRP A 161 12.76 -11.20 -0.46
C TRP A 161 11.75 -10.68 0.57
N TRP A 162 11.14 -9.55 0.23
CA TRP A 162 9.99 -9.03 0.97
C TRP A 162 8.72 -9.48 0.25
N PRO A 163 8.03 -10.51 0.73
CA PRO A 163 6.75 -10.89 0.13
C PRO A 163 5.78 -9.72 0.05
N HIS A 164 5.30 -9.46 -1.16
CA HIS A 164 4.31 -8.42 -1.44
C HIS A 164 2.97 -9.03 -1.81
N LEU A 165 1.90 -8.36 -1.42
CA LEU A 165 0.56 -8.55 -1.96
C LEU A 165 -0.02 -7.16 -2.21
N LEU A 166 0.13 -6.68 -3.44
CA LEU A 166 -0.24 -5.33 -3.84
C LEU A 166 -1.25 -5.37 -4.99
N ILE A 167 -2.16 -4.40 -5.01
CA ILE A 167 -2.88 -4.03 -6.21
C ILE A 167 -2.25 -2.77 -6.79
N GLU A 168 -2.22 -2.65 -8.12
CA GLU A 168 -1.47 -1.59 -8.79
C GLU A 168 -2.19 -1.11 -10.04
N GLN A 169 -2.13 0.19 -10.30
CA GLN A 169 -2.33 0.78 -11.62
C GLN A 169 -1.05 1.52 -12.02
N GLN A 170 -0.34 1.02 -13.02
CA GLN A 170 0.95 1.57 -13.45
C GLN A 170 0.81 2.93 -14.15
N THR A 171 -0.38 3.21 -14.69
CA THR A 171 -0.69 4.49 -15.28
C THR A 171 -2.18 4.81 -15.15
N PHE A 172 -2.49 6.09 -14.94
CA PHE A 172 -3.82 6.65 -15.04
C PHE A 172 -4.09 7.23 -16.43
N ASP A 173 -3.17 6.98 -17.37
CA ASP A 173 -3.25 7.43 -18.78
C ASP A 173 -3.35 8.96 -18.92
N TYR A 174 -2.67 9.73 -18.07
CA TYR A 174 -2.68 11.19 -18.02
C TYR A 174 -2.60 11.85 -19.41
N ALA A 175 -1.67 11.38 -20.25
CA ALA A 175 -1.46 11.95 -21.58
C ALA A 175 -2.64 11.76 -22.55
N SER A 176 -3.56 10.84 -22.26
CA SER A 176 -4.74 10.58 -23.07
C SER A 176 -5.97 11.40 -22.64
N LEU A 177 -5.89 12.07 -21.50
CA LEU A 177 -6.97 12.88 -20.95
C LEU A 177 -7.12 14.21 -21.70
N SER A 178 -8.32 14.80 -21.66
CA SER A 178 -8.51 16.17 -22.10
C SER A 178 -7.73 17.16 -21.21
N GLU A 179 -7.37 18.33 -21.73
CA GLU A 179 -6.67 19.36 -20.97
C GLU A 179 -7.41 19.74 -19.66
N GLU A 180 -8.74 19.82 -19.71
CA GLU A 180 -9.58 20.05 -18.55
C GLU A 180 -9.44 18.93 -17.51
N ALA A 181 -9.51 17.67 -17.95
CA ALA A 181 -9.35 16.53 -17.06
C ALA A 181 -7.92 16.42 -16.49
N GLN A 182 -6.89 16.73 -17.30
CA GLN A 182 -5.49 16.73 -16.86
C GLN A 182 -5.26 17.66 -15.67
N ALA A 183 -5.98 18.78 -15.59
CA ALA A 183 -5.83 19.73 -14.49
C ALA A 183 -6.10 19.07 -13.11
N TYR A 184 -7.04 18.13 -13.03
CA TYR A 184 -7.34 17.40 -11.78
C TYR A 184 -6.26 16.39 -11.38
N TYR A 185 -5.45 15.91 -12.33
CA TYR A 185 -4.36 14.97 -12.05
C TYR A 185 -3.04 15.66 -11.71
N ARG A 186 -2.91 16.96 -12.02
CA ARG A 186 -1.71 17.71 -11.69
C ARG A 186 -1.58 17.92 -10.18
N CYS A 187 -0.34 17.88 -9.71
CA CYS A 187 -0.05 18.05 -8.29
C CYS A 187 -0.32 19.46 -7.75
N ASP A 188 -0.60 20.46 -8.62
CA ASP A 188 -0.98 21.84 -8.25
C ASP A 188 -2.49 22.06 -8.13
N ALA A 189 -3.33 21.04 -8.27
CA ALA A 189 -4.76 21.16 -7.96
C ALA A 189 -4.97 21.78 -6.57
N ASP A 190 -6.05 22.53 -6.35
CA ASP A 190 -6.26 23.31 -5.11
C ASP A 190 -6.30 22.42 -3.86
N ARG A 191 -6.91 21.24 -4.00
CA ARG A 191 -6.93 20.20 -2.98
C ARG A 191 -6.89 18.82 -3.62
N MET A 192 -6.29 17.86 -2.92
CA MET A 192 -6.32 16.44 -3.27
C MET A 192 -6.59 15.62 -2.01
N VAL A 193 -7.77 15.03 -1.92
CA VAL A 193 -8.24 14.36 -0.71
C VAL A 193 -8.30 12.86 -0.93
N VAL A 194 -7.48 12.14 -0.18
CA VAL A 194 -7.57 10.67 -0.06
C VAL A 194 -8.54 10.35 1.05
N SER A 195 -9.53 9.51 0.76
CA SER A 195 -10.47 9.02 1.77
C SER A 195 -10.73 7.53 1.62
N PHE A 196 -10.90 6.85 2.76
CA PHE A 196 -11.20 5.42 2.85
C PHE A 196 -11.61 5.06 4.27
N ASP A 197 -12.23 3.89 4.43
CA ASP A 197 -12.32 3.20 5.71
C ASP A 197 -11.36 2.02 5.71
N ILE A 198 -10.67 1.78 6.83
CA ILE A 198 -9.69 0.71 6.98
C ILE A 198 -9.85 0.00 8.33
N ARG A 199 -9.62 -1.31 8.36
CA ARG A 199 -9.53 -2.09 9.59
C ARG A 199 -8.59 -3.27 9.43
N MET A 200 -8.02 -3.71 10.54
CA MET A 200 -7.27 -4.95 10.63
C MET A 200 -8.17 -6.01 11.27
N THR A 201 -8.29 -7.18 10.66
CA THR A 201 -9.16 -8.25 11.16
C THR A 201 -8.37 -9.44 11.68
N ASP A 202 -7.14 -9.59 11.24
CA ASP A 202 -6.20 -10.57 11.79
C ASP A 202 -4.77 -10.02 11.81
N TYR A 203 -4.00 -10.45 12.80
CA TYR A 203 -2.58 -10.14 12.91
C TYR A 203 -1.89 -11.11 13.87
N SER A 204 -0.95 -11.85 13.36
CA SER A 204 0.04 -12.54 14.17
C SER A 204 1.46 -12.23 13.67
N ASN A 205 2.41 -12.27 14.58
CA ASN A 205 3.82 -12.10 14.32
C ASN A 205 4.58 -13.12 15.16
N THR A 206 5.34 -13.98 14.49
CA THR A 206 6.15 -15.02 15.14
C THR A 206 7.62 -14.80 14.79
N PRO A 207 8.32 -13.85 15.44
CA PRO A 207 9.73 -13.58 15.18
C PRO A 207 10.57 -14.84 15.43
N ILE A 208 11.55 -15.05 14.55
CA ILE A 208 12.49 -16.19 14.63
C ILE A 208 13.85 -15.64 15.06
N ASP A 209 14.52 -16.37 15.98
CA ASP A 209 15.86 -16.00 16.41
C ASP A 209 16.81 -15.92 15.21
N GLY A 210 17.43 -14.76 15.05
CA GLY A 210 18.33 -14.49 13.92
C GLY A 210 17.66 -13.73 12.76
N ASP A 211 16.38 -13.34 12.86
CA ASP A 211 15.77 -12.42 11.91
C ASP A 211 16.61 -11.14 11.80
N TRP A 212 16.98 -10.77 10.58
CA TRP A 212 17.64 -9.50 10.29
C TRP A 212 16.70 -8.33 10.54
N VAL A 213 15.47 -8.46 10.04
CA VAL A 213 14.38 -7.53 10.28
C VAL A 213 13.07 -8.31 10.32
N ASN A 214 12.11 -7.83 11.10
CA ASN A 214 10.78 -8.39 11.21
C ASN A 214 9.80 -7.24 11.02
N ALA A 215 9.30 -7.06 9.80
CA ALA A 215 8.48 -5.92 9.41
C ALA A 215 7.30 -6.32 8.54
N ALA A 216 6.13 -5.80 8.88
CA ALA A 216 4.92 -5.85 8.07
C ALA A 216 4.41 -4.42 7.88
N GLN A 217 4.33 -4.00 6.63
CA GLN A 217 3.89 -2.66 6.25
C GLN A 217 2.67 -2.76 5.33
N PHE A 218 1.63 -1.97 5.61
CA PHE A 218 0.52 -1.77 4.69
C PHE A 218 0.59 -0.34 4.17
N LEU A 219 0.86 -0.21 2.88
CA LEU A 219 1.26 1.04 2.23
C LEU A 219 0.33 1.37 1.08
N MET A 220 0.15 2.66 0.82
CA MET A 220 -0.46 3.19 -0.38
C MET A 220 0.52 4.18 -1.00
N TYR A 221 0.97 3.93 -2.23
CA TYR A 221 1.81 4.86 -2.96
C TYR A 221 1.10 5.36 -4.21
N PHE A 222 1.19 6.65 -4.45
CA PHE A 222 0.88 7.28 -5.72
C PHE A 222 2.17 7.51 -6.51
N TYR A 223 2.09 7.34 -7.82
CA TYR A 223 3.20 7.59 -8.74
C TYR A 223 3.14 9.05 -9.15
N VAL A 224 3.94 9.89 -8.50
CA VAL A 224 4.14 11.28 -8.92
C VAL A 224 5.19 11.30 -10.02
N LYS A 225 4.79 11.76 -11.20
CA LYS A 225 5.63 11.79 -12.40
C LYS A 225 5.74 13.19 -12.96
N GLY A 226 6.91 13.49 -13.54
CA GLY A 226 7.09 14.68 -14.37
C GLY A 226 6.23 14.59 -15.64
N ILE A 227 5.57 15.68 -16.01
CA ILE A 227 4.74 15.77 -17.23
C ILE A 227 5.65 15.79 -18.46
N ASP A 228 6.68 16.64 -18.43
CA ASP A 228 7.65 16.81 -19.51
C ASP A 228 9.08 16.47 -19.08
N THR A 229 9.26 15.95 -17.86
CA THR A 229 10.55 15.56 -17.30
C THR A 229 10.58 14.04 -17.02
N ASN A 230 11.74 13.52 -16.59
CA ASN A 230 11.87 12.13 -16.18
C ASN A 230 11.71 11.95 -14.66
N ASP A 231 11.15 12.92 -13.98
CA ASP A 231 10.94 12.85 -12.55
C ASP A 231 9.97 11.73 -12.18
N PHE A 232 10.29 11.05 -11.10
CA PHE A 232 9.43 10.01 -10.51
C PHE A 232 9.63 9.95 -9.00
N CYS A 233 8.54 9.96 -8.25
CA CYS A 233 8.54 9.79 -6.79
C CYS A 233 7.46 8.80 -6.36
N TRP A 234 7.84 7.90 -5.46
CA TRP A 234 6.91 7.12 -4.66
C TRP A 234 6.34 8.03 -3.56
N PHE A 235 5.21 8.66 -3.83
CA PHE A 235 4.52 9.52 -2.88
C PHE A 235 3.44 8.73 -2.16
N GLY A 236 3.59 8.48 -0.84
CA GLY A 236 2.76 7.50 -0.18
C GLY A 236 2.21 7.85 1.18
N LEU A 237 1.30 6.99 1.63
CA LEU A 237 0.74 6.96 2.96
C LEU A 237 1.16 5.65 3.65
N GLN A 238 1.86 5.75 4.78
CA GLN A 238 2.21 4.61 5.61
C GLN A 238 1.05 4.29 6.56
N LEU A 239 0.12 3.46 6.07
CA LEU A 239 -1.14 3.18 6.77
C LEU A 239 -0.92 2.33 8.02
N PHE A 240 -0.01 1.36 7.94
CA PHE A 240 0.38 0.50 9.05
C PHE A 240 1.85 0.10 8.94
N ASP A 241 2.53 0.02 10.08
CA ASP A 241 3.86 -0.57 10.21
C ASP A 241 3.98 -1.17 11.61
N ASN A 242 4.19 -2.49 11.71
CA ASN A 242 4.20 -3.20 12.98
C ASN A 242 5.27 -2.72 13.97
N ARG A 243 6.28 -2.01 13.48
CA ARG A 243 7.39 -1.50 14.29
C ARG A 243 7.07 -0.21 15.03
N TRP A 244 6.05 0.54 14.56
CA TRP A 244 5.70 1.86 15.10
C TRP A 244 4.19 2.11 15.11
N GLU A 245 3.61 2.35 16.28
CA GLU A 245 2.22 2.80 16.42
C GLU A 245 1.99 4.17 15.75
N LYS A 246 3.00 5.04 15.84
CA LYS A 246 2.99 6.39 15.25
C LYS A 246 4.37 6.69 14.70
N ASN A 247 4.43 7.08 13.45
CA ASN A 247 5.66 7.52 12.81
C ASN A 247 5.50 8.89 12.17
N ASP A 248 6.61 9.59 12.08
CA ASP A 248 6.74 10.82 11.29
C ASP A 248 6.90 10.48 9.81
N HIS A 249 6.96 11.49 8.94
CA HIS A 249 7.22 11.29 7.53
C HIS A 249 8.54 10.56 7.30
N TYR A 250 8.55 9.70 6.30
CA TYR A 250 9.79 9.11 5.80
C TYR A 250 10.13 9.75 4.45
N ILE A 251 11.35 10.23 4.34
CA ILE A 251 11.91 10.79 3.11
C ILE A 251 13.21 10.07 2.85
N GLY A 252 13.32 9.47 1.68
CA GLY A 252 14.49 8.68 1.31
C GLY A 252 14.47 8.29 -0.15
N TYR A 253 15.27 7.28 -0.48
CA TYR A 253 15.37 6.78 -1.84
C TYR A 253 15.22 5.27 -1.83
N ASP A 254 14.52 4.75 -2.82
CA ASP A 254 14.44 3.32 -3.08
C ASP A 254 15.82 2.80 -3.45
N GLY A 255 16.43 2.05 -2.54
CA GLY A 255 17.84 1.64 -2.67
C GLY A 255 18.14 0.38 -1.86
N GLY A 256 19.39 -0.08 -1.98
CA GLY A 256 19.91 -1.20 -1.18
C GLY A 256 19.77 -2.58 -1.83
N LYS A 257 18.99 -2.71 -2.91
CA LYS A 257 18.88 -3.91 -3.74
C LYS A 257 19.36 -3.64 -5.17
N ALA A 258 19.70 -4.70 -5.90
CA ALA A 258 20.20 -4.58 -7.28
C ALA A 258 19.14 -4.07 -8.26
N ASP A 259 17.89 -4.29 -7.95
CA ASP A 259 16.68 -3.94 -8.72
C ASP A 259 15.95 -2.70 -8.19
N ALA A 260 16.50 -2.03 -7.18
CA ALA A 260 15.93 -0.82 -6.63
C ALA A 260 15.84 0.28 -7.70
N SER A 261 14.72 0.98 -7.74
CA SER A 261 14.44 2.01 -8.75
C SER A 261 15.35 3.24 -8.62
N GLY A 262 15.94 3.47 -7.45
CA GLY A 262 16.66 4.70 -7.11
C GLY A 262 15.76 5.92 -6.98
N ALA A 263 14.45 5.73 -7.05
CA ALA A 263 13.46 6.78 -6.99
C ALA A 263 13.35 7.38 -5.59
N MET A 264 13.00 8.67 -5.51
CA MET A 264 12.64 9.30 -4.25
C MET A 264 11.41 8.62 -3.66
N ILE A 265 11.43 8.42 -2.35
CA ILE A 265 10.30 7.98 -1.55
C ILE A 265 9.94 9.11 -0.60
N TYR A 266 8.67 9.55 -0.65
CA TYR A 266 8.09 10.45 0.33
C TYR A 266 6.84 9.78 0.92
N SER A 267 6.91 9.37 2.20
CA SER A 267 5.80 8.69 2.87
C SER A 267 5.25 9.52 4.02
N ILE A 268 3.96 9.84 3.94
CA ILE A 268 3.23 10.48 5.03
C ILE A 268 3.10 9.48 6.18
N GLY A 269 3.60 9.84 7.35
CA GLY A 269 3.57 8.96 8.52
C GLY A 269 2.18 8.81 9.15
N SER A 270 1.93 7.67 9.77
CA SER A 270 0.64 7.31 10.39
C SER A 270 0.13 8.35 11.39
N LYS A 271 1.03 9.05 12.08
CA LYS A 271 0.71 10.17 12.98
C LYS A 271 -0.12 11.27 12.33
N TYR A 272 0.08 11.52 11.04
CA TYR A 272 -0.61 12.56 10.28
C TYR A 272 -1.84 12.00 9.58
N ILE A 273 -1.78 10.77 9.10
CA ILE A 273 -2.89 10.08 8.43
C ILE A 273 -4.09 9.95 9.36
N TYR A 274 -3.85 9.49 10.60
CA TYR A 274 -4.91 9.24 11.59
C TYR A 274 -5.21 10.43 12.50
N LYS A 275 -4.65 11.60 12.24
CA LYS A 275 -4.78 12.79 13.11
C LYS A 275 -6.22 13.17 13.43
N ASN A 276 -7.11 13.03 12.43
CA ASN A 276 -8.51 13.44 12.54
C ASN A 276 -9.46 12.24 12.74
N SER A 277 -8.97 11.01 12.70
CA SER A 277 -9.80 9.80 12.74
C SER A 277 -10.26 9.41 14.15
N GLY A 278 -9.73 10.06 15.18
CA GLY A 278 -10.04 9.74 16.59
C GLY A 278 -9.46 8.40 17.07
N ARG A 279 -8.99 7.55 16.18
CA ARG A 279 -8.37 6.25 16.45
C ARG A 279 -7.36 5.88 15.34
N THR A 280 -6.54 4.88 15.62
CA THR A 280 -5.59 4.30 14.67
C THR A 280 -5.82 2.79 14.53
N LEU A 281 -5.01 2.10 13.76
CA LEU A 281 -4.97 0.64 13.67
C LEU A 281 -4.28 -0.01 14.89
N TYR A 282 -4.10 0.73 15.98
CA TYR A 282 -3.49 0.25 17.21
C TYR A 282 -4.38 0.51 18.40
N LYS A 283 -4.36 -0.42 19.36
CA LYS A 283 -5.01 -0.31 20.65
C LYS A 283 -4.04 -0.70 21.75
N SER A 284 -3.76 0.23 22.66
CA SER A 284 -2.80 0.03 23.75
C SER A 284 -1.41 -0.43 23.28
N GLY A 285 -0.92 0.15 22.17
CA GLY A 285 0.40 -0.14 21.61
C GLY A 285 0.52 -1.46 20.84
N LYS A 286 -0.59 -2.12 20.56
CA LYS A 286 -0.65 -3.36 19.76
C LYS A 286 -1.56 -3.18 18.57
N PRO A 287 -1.32 -3.89 17.46
CA PRO A 287 -2.26 -3.95 16.35
C PRO A 287 -3.68 -4.27 16.83
N ASP A 288 -4.67 -3.49 16.38
CA ASP A 288 -6.07 -3.64 16.78
C ASP A 288 -6.82 -4.54 15.79
N THR A 289 -6.95 -5.81 16.11
CA THR A 289 -7.71 -6.79 15.32
C THR A 289 -9.18 -6.86 15.72
N GLY A 290 -9.66 -5.89 16.51
CA GLY A 290 -11.06 -5.84 16.95
C GLY A 290 -12.07 -5.58 15.84
N GLY A 291 -11.62 -5.36 14.62
CA GLY A 291 -12.46 -5.29 13.43
C GLY A 291 -13.27 -4.00 13.30
N GLU A 292 -13.04 -2.98 14.12
CA GLU A 292 -13.73 -1.71 13.97
C GLU A 292 -13.10 -0.85 12.86
N TRP A 293 -13.95 -0.28 12.02
CA TRP A 293 -13.54 0.58 10.94
C TRP A 293 -12.96 1.91 11.43
N VAL A 294 -11.85 2.31 10.85
CA VAL A 294 -11.23 3.62 11.02
C VAL A 294 -11.45 4.41 9.74
N HIS A 295 -12.23 5.50 9.83
CA HIS A 295 -12.37 6.42 8.71
C HIS A 295 -11.15 7.33 8.61
N VAL A 296 -10.61 7.47 7.41
CA VAL A 296 -9.50 8.35 7.10
C VAL A 296 -9.93 9.32 5.99
N GLU A 297 -9.67 10.60 6.22
CA GLU A 297 -9.76 11.65 5.23
C GLU A 297 -8.55 12.57 5.39
N ILE A 298 -7.73 12.68 4.36
CA ILE A 298 -6.51 13.48 4.38
C ILE A 298 -6.33 14.26 3.08
N ASP A 299 -6.17 15.59 3.21
CA ASP A 299 -5.71 16.42 2.09
C ASP A 299 -4.20 16.23 1.91
N ILE A 300 -3.81 15.65 0.79
CA ILE A 300 -2.40 15.36 0.49
C ILE A 300 -1.69 16.52 -0.20
N ARG A 301 -2.41 17.57 -0.63
CA ARG A 301 -1.83 18.70 -1.36
C ARG A 301 -0.68 19.40 -0.62
N PRO A 302 -0.78 19.68 0.71
CA PRO A 302 0.34 20.29 1.46
C PRO A 302 1.59 19.40 1.52
N TYR A 303 1.42 18.07 1.48
CA TYR A 303 2.55 17.13 1.50
C TYR A 303 3.21 17.00 0.13
N LEU A 304 2.49 17.27 -0.96
CA LEU A 304 3.09 17.38 -2.31
C LEU A 304 4.02 18.60 -2.41
N ASP A 305 3.68 19.73 -1.76
CA ASP A 305 4.57 20.88 -1.64
C ASP A 305 5.86 20.55 -0.86
N ASP A 306 5.71 19.83 0.25
CA ASP A 306 6.84 19.41 1.06
C ASP A 306 7.73 18.41 0.30
N MET A 307 7.13 17.44 -0.38
CA MET A 307 7.84 16.50 -1.27
C MET A 307 8.67 17.24 -2.34
N LEU A 308 8.05 18.19 -3.05
CA LEU A 308 8.75 18.97 -4.08
C LEU A 308 9.91 19.76 -3.48
N SER A 309 9.69 20.38 -2.31
CA SER A 309 10.71 21.17 -1.63
C SER A 309 11.94 20.33 -1.26
N HIS A 310 11.72 19.11 -0.76
CA HIS A 310 12.81 18.16 -0.46
C HIS A 310 13.50 17.68 -1.73
N GLY A 311 12.74 17.29 -2.75
CA GLY A 311 13.30 16.83 -4.01
C GLY A 311 14.16 17.87 -4.72
N LEU A 312 13.76 19.16 -4.65
CA LEU A 312 14.55 20.29 -5.17
C LEU A 312 15.82 20.53 -4.34
N ALA A 313 15.71 20.48 -3.00
CA ALA A 313 16.86 20.69 -2.12
C ALA A 313 17.95 19.63 -2.33
N ASP A 314 17.53 18.39 -2.60
CA ASP A 314 18.43 17.26 -2.86
C ASP A 314 18.90 17.19 -4.34
N GLY A 315 18.37 18.06 -5.21
CA GLY A 315 18.66 18.06 -6.64
C GLY A 315 18.11 16.83 -7.37
N TYR A 316 17.03 16.29 -6.86
CA TYR A 316 16.39 15.07 -7.39
C TYR A 316 15.42 15.40 -8.53
N PHE A 317 14.62 16.47 -8.39
CA PHE A 317 13.65 16.88 -9.40
C PHE A 317 14.23 17.88 -10.40
N ASP A 318 13.89 17.66 -11.67
CA ASP A 318 14.05 18.64 -12.75
C ASP A 318 12.87 19.64 -12.76
N ALA A 319 11.65 19.17 -12.44
CA ALA A 319 10.46 19.99 -12.25
C ALA A 319 10.65 21.01 -11.12
N GLN A 320 10.28 22.28 -11.37
CA GLN A 320 10.45 23.38 -10.43
C GLN A 320 9.16 23.73 -9.69
N THR A 321 8.01 23.28 -10.20
CA THR A 321 6.68 23.56 -9.66
C THR A 321 5.80 22.32 -9.69
N LEU A 322 4.78 22.29 -8.85
CA LEU A 322 3.83 21.18 -8.83
C LEU A 322 2.97 21.06 -10.10
N SER A 323 2.84 22.17 -10.87
CA SER A 323 2.14 22.14 -12.18
C SER A 323 2.89 21.33 -13.25
N GLU A 324 4.17 21.04 -13.03
CA GLU A 324 5.00 20.21 -13.91
C GLU A 324 4.98 18.72 -13.50
N LEU A 325 4.27 18.39 -12.42
CA LEU A 325 4.10 17.04 -11.87
C LEU A 325 2.64 16.61 -11.90
N CYS A 326 2.40 15.31 -12.09
CA CYS A 326 1.06 14.72 -12.02
C CYS A 326 1.05 13.40 -11.23
N ILE A 327 -0.10 13.06 -10.65
CA ILE A 327 -0.37 11.71 -10.14
C ILE A 327 -0.81 10.85 -11.32
N ASN A 328 -0.01 9.82 -11.65
CA ASN A 328 -0.26 9.00 -12.85
C ASN A 328 -0.15 7.50 -12.59
N GLY A 329 -0.50 7.05 -11.41
CA GLY A 329 -0.53 5.64 -11.03
C GLY A 329 -0.56 5.48 -9.52
N MET A 330 -0.72 4.24 -9.07
CA MET A 330 -0.71 3.90 -7.65
C MET A 330 -0.43 2.43 -7.41
N ASN A 331 0.00 2.11 -6.18
CA ASN A 331 -0.11 0.77 -5.61
C ASN A 331 -0.64 0.81 -4.16
N LEU A 332 -1.15 -0.32 -3.69
CA LEU A 332 -1.75 -0.46 -2.35
C LEU A 332 -1.63 -1.91 -1.90
N GLY A 333 -1.18 -2.14 -0.68
CA GLY A 333 -1.21 -3.45 -0.04
C GLY A 333 -0.05 -3.72 0.92
N TRP A 334 0.27 -5.00 1.09
CA TRP A 334 1.28 -5.48 2.01
C TRP A 334 2.67 -5.60 1.39
N GLU A 335 3.66 -5.15 2.16
CA GLU A 335 5.08 -5.47 2.01
C GLU A 335 5.59 -6.04 3.34
N THR A 336 6.07 -7.28 3.33
CA THR A 336 6.34 -7.99 4.59
C THR A 336 7.65 -8.77 4.54
N ILE A 337 8.45 -8.67 5.60
CA ILE A 337 9.62 -9.54 5.82
C ILE A 337 9.58 -10.09 7.24
N GLY A 338 9.81 -11.39 7.39
CA GLY A 338 9.64 -12.14 8.63
C GLY A 338 8.35 -12.94 8.63
N THR A 339 8.08 -13.65 9.72
CA THR A 339 6.96 -14.60 9.83
C THR A 339 5.72 -13.90 10.40
N PHE A 340 4.78 -13.62 9.51
CA PHE A 340 3.52 -12.95 9.82
C PHE A 340 2.34 -13.70 9.20
N ASP A 341 1.18 -13.55 9.83
CA ASP A 341 -0.12 -13.84 9.27
C ASP A 341 -1.03 -12.63 9.60
N HIS A 342 -1.54 -11.97 8.59
CA HIS A 342 -2.27 -10.71 8.76
C HIS A 342 -3.28 -10.44 7.66
N THR A 343 -4.37 -9.79 8.04
CA THR A 343 -5.47 -9.43 7.14
C THR A 343 -5.85 -7.96 7.34
N MET A 344 -5.83 -7.22 6.23
CA MET A 344 -6.30 -5.84 6.17
C MET A 344 -7.51 -5.74 5.28
N GLU A 345 -8.52 -5.03 5.74
CA GLU A 345 -9.68 -4.67 4.94
C GLU A 345 -9.73 -3.16 4.71
N MET A 346 -10.08 -2.77 3.50
CA MET A 346 -10.28 -1.38 3.10
C MET A 346 -11.56 -1.27 2.26
N ARG A 347 -12.31 -0.18 2.44
CA ARG A 347 -13.47 0.12 1.61
C ARG A 347 -13.56 1.62 1.32
N ASN A 348 -14.36 1.97 0.33
CA ASN A 348 -14.64 3.37 -0.04
C ASN A 348 -13.38 4.17 -0.40
N LEU A 349 -12.35 3.50 -0.93
CA LEU A 349 -11.14 4.20 -1.36
C LEU A 349 -11.48 5.21 -2.45
N ARG A 350 -11.02 6.46 -2.27
CA ARG A 350 -11.13 7.55 -3.23
C ARG A 350 -9.89 8.44 -3.17
N LEU A 351 -9.60 9.08 -4.30
CA LEU A 351 -8.72 10.24 -4.38
C LEU A 351 -9.48 11.32 -5.16
N ASP A 352 -10.05 12.25 -4.45
CA ASP A 352 -10.84 13.36 -5.02
C ASP A 352 -9.94 14.59 -5.17
N SER A 353 -9.85 15.09 -6.38
CA SER A 353 -9.13 16.32 -6.72
C SER A 353 -10.12 17.47 -6.93
N TYR A 354 -9.75 18.65 -6.47
CA TYR A 354 -10.59 19.85 -6.48
C TYR A 354 -9.87 20.97 -7.21
N ILE A 355 -10.65 21.68 -8.04
CA ILE A 355 -10.22 22.90 -8.71
C ILE A 355 -11.27 23.97 -8.39
N ASP A 356 -10.86 25.00 -7.66
CA ASP A 356 -11.69 26.15 -7.37
C ASP A 356 -11.81 27.03 -8.62
N GLU A 357 -13.01 27.59 -8.89
CA GLU A 357 -13.27 28.47 -10.02
C GLU A 357 -12.62 29.87 -9.89
#